data_1db674879abce8b78f1935aa789b880a
#
_entry.id   1db674879abce8b78f1935aa789b880a
#
_cell.length_a   1.000
_cell.length_b   1.000
_cell.length_c   1.000
_cell.angle_alpha   90.00
_cell.angle_beta   90.00
_cell.angle_gamma   90.00
#
_symmetry.space_group_name_H-M   'P 1'
#
loop_
_entity.id
_entity.type
_entity.pdbx_description
1 polymer ?
#
loop_
_entity_poly.entity_id
_entity_poly.type
_entity_poly.pdbx_seq_one_letter_code
_entity_poly.pdbx_strand_id
1 'polypeptide(L)'
;MKTARDIMTEKLLTASHSTTLEQAHRIMETNHIHHILVVDSHDKLAGIISDRDIKKFASPFAGSGLETLNDKATLSLPVEKIMSRETVTIAPQKTVKACIAKLIENNINSLPVIDDDGSLLGIVTSKNILEYLHKEL
;
A
#
# COMPACT_ATOMS: atom_id res chain seq x y z
N MET A 1 27.17 0.31 3.28
CA MET A 1 26.14 -0.72 3.19
C MET A 1 24.83 -0.10 2.70
N LYS A 2 24.19 -0.76 1.74
CA LYS A 2 22.93 -0.21 1.17
C LYS A 2 21.78 -0.28 2.17
N THR A 3 20.95 0.74 2.15
CA THR A 3 19.84 0.91 3.07
C THR A 3 18.51 0.96 2.32
N ALA A 4 17.40 0.96 3.08
CA ALA A 4 16.07 1.12 2.51
C ALA A 4 15.99 2.38 1.65
N ARG A 5 16.54 3.49 2.13
CA ARG A 5 16.56 4.75 1.37
C ARG A 5 17.22 4.59 0.01
N ASP A 6 18.29 3.79 -0.08
CA ASP A 6 19.05 3.63 -1.32
C ASP A 6 18.28 2.88 -2.39
N ILE A 7 17.36 2.00 -2.02
CA ILE A 7 16.66 1.14 -2.97
C ILE A 7 15.17 1.43 -3.10
N MET A 8 14.60 2.26 -2.22
CA MET A 8 13.17 2.53 -2.23
C MET A 8 12.72 3.29 -3.47
N THR A 9 11.45 3.13 -3.81
CA THR A 9 10.77 3.94 -4.81
C THR A 9 10.19 5.16 -4.09
N GLU A 10 10.52 6.36 -4.58
CA GLU A 10 10.07 7.62 -3.98
C GLU A 10 8.80 8.18 -4.62
N LYS A 11 8.58 7.90 -5.90
CA LYS A 11 7.37 8.34 -6.60
C LYS A 11 6.22 7.44 -6.24
N LEU A 12 5.42 7.86 -5.28
CA LEU A 12 4.32 7.07 -4.76
C LEU A 12 2.97 7.64 -5.18
N LEU A 13 2.06 6.73 -5.50
CA LEU A 13 0.65 7.08 -5.66
C LEU A 13 0.02 6.81 -4.30
N THR A 14 -0.56 7.84 -3.72
CA THR A 14 -1.19 7.74 -2.40
C THR A 14 -2.64 8.17 -2.47
N ALA A 15 -3.39 7.79 -1.44
CA ALA A 15 -4.76 8.22 -1.25
C ALA A 15 -4.84 9.01 0.06
N SER A 16 -5.90 9.80 0.22
CA SER A 16 -6.21 10.46 1.47
C SER A 16 -7.33 9.69 2.16
N HIS A 17 -7.64 10.05 3.40
CA HIS A 17 -8.74 9.44 4.16
C HIS A 17 -10.08 9.50 3.40
N SER A 18 -10.31 10.58 2.67
CA SER A 18 -11.57 10.83 1.99
C SER A 18 -11.62 10.27 0.57
N THR A 19 -10.52 9.74 0.05
CA THR A 19 -10.53 9.08 -1.25
C THR A 19 -11.54 7.94 -1.19
N THR A 20 -12.43 7.85 -2.20
CA THR A 20 -13.43 6.79 -2.23
C THR A 20 -12.79 5.47 -2.70
N LEU A 21 -13.47 4.36 -2.37
CA LEU A 21 -13.02 3.04 -2.83
C LEU A 21 -12.97 2.98 -4.35
N GLU A 22 -13.94 3.63 -5.03
CA GLU A 22 -13.95 3.70 -6.49
C GLU A 22 -12.72 4.41 -7.02
N GLN A 23 -12.38 5.55 -6.44
CA GLN A 23 -11.20 6.32 -6.83
C GLN A 23 -9.91 5.52 -6.60
N ALA A 24 -9.80 4.87 -5.45
CA ALA A 24 -8.64 4.04 -5.12
C ALA A 24 -8.52 2.87 -6.10
N HIS A 25 -9.63 2.21 -6.38
CA HIS A 25 -9.65 1.09 -7.32
C HIS A 25 -9.22 1.54 -8.73
N ARG A 26 -9.68 2.70 -9.15
CA ARG A 26 -9.32 3.27 -10.45
C ARG A 26 -7.84 3.58 -10.55
N ILE A 27 -7.26 4.15 -9.48
CA ILE A 27 -5.82 4.42 -9.41
C ILE A 27 -5.03 3.12 -9.53
N MET A 28 -5.45 2.09 -8.79
CA MET A 28 -4.78 0.79 -8.83
C MET A 28 -4.86 0.15 -10.21
N GLU A 29 -6.02 0.20 -10.83
CA GLU A 29 -6.26 -0.38 -12.15
C GLU A 29 -5.46 0.33 -13.23
N THR A 30 -5.50 1.67 -13.23
CA THR A 30 -4.80 2.49 -14.23
C THR A 30 -3.28 2.31 -14.15
N ASN A 31 -2.76 2.10 -12.97
CA ASN A 31 -1.30 2.03 -12.74
C ASN A 31 -0.80 0.60 -12.56
N HIS A 32 -1.65 -0.40 -12.71
CA HIS A 32 -1.31 -1.82 -12.58
C HIS A 32 -0.66 -2.14 -11.22
N ILE A 33 -1.21 -1.56 -10.16
CA ILE A 33 -0.79 -1.82 -8.79
C ILE A 33 -1.95 -2.44 -8.02
N HIS A 34 -1.65 -3.16 -6.95
CA HIS A 34 -2.65 -3.94 -6.21
C HIS A 34 -2.93 -3.40 -4.82
N HIS A 35 -2.24 -2.36 -4.40
CA HIS A 35 -2.47 -1.70 -3.12
C HIS A 35 -2.03 -0.25 -3.22
N ILE A 36 -2.53 0.57 -2.31
CA ILE A 36 -2.23 2.00 -2.28
C ILE A 36 -2.08 2.42 -0.82
N LEU A 37 -1.09 3.27 -0.57
CA LEU A 37 -0.87 3.80 0.77
C LEU A 37 -1.76 5.01 0.99
N VAL A 38 -2.29 5.12 2.21
CA VAL A 38 -3.16 6.23 2.60
C VAL A 38 -2.38 7.12 3.54
N VAL A 39 -2.35 8.41 3.24
CA VAL A 39 -1.65 9.40 4.07
C VAL A 39 -2.65 10.42 4.61
N ASP A 40 -2.30 11.03 5.73
CA ASP A 40 -3.11 12.09 6.32
C ASP A 40 -2.73 13.46 5.73
N SER A 41 -3.33 14.53 6.27
CA SER A 41 -3.10 15.89 5.78
C SER A 41 -1.67 16.38 6.02
N HIS A 42 -0.88 15.68 6.82
CA HIS A 42 0.51 16.02 7.10
C HIS A 42 1.49 15.06 6.39
N ASP A 43 1.02 14.31 5.41
CA ASP A 43 1.79 13.32 4.64
C ASP A 43 2.32 12.17 5.49
N LYS A 44 1.69 11.91 6.62
CA LYS A 44 2.04 10.78 7.47
C LYS A 44 1.24 9.56 7.07
N LEU A 45 1.88 8.40 7.14
CA LEU A 45 1.24 7.14 6.77
C LEU A 45 0.09 6.87 7.74
N ALA A 46 -1.12 6.72 7.18
CA ALA A 46 -2.33 6.43 7.95
C ALA A 46 -2.79 4.98 7.80
N GLY A 47 -2.53 4.39 6.65
CA GLY A 47 -2.95 3.01 6.42
C GLY A 47 -2.61 2.54 5.01
N ILE A 48 -3.08 1.34 4.70
CA ILE A 48 -2.90 0.73 3.38
C ILE A 48 -4.19 0.04 2.99
N ILE A 49 -4.52 0.07 1.71
CA ILE A 49 -5.68 -0.63 1.18
C ILE A 49 -5.27 -1.37 -0.09
N SER A 50 -5.80 -2.59 -0.27
CA SER A 50 -5.53 -3.40 -1.44
C SER A 50 -6.78 -3.56 -2.29
N ASP A 51 -6.60 -3.95 -3.57
CA ASP A 51 -7.73 -4.26 -4.44
C ASP A 51 -8.49 -5.49 -3.91
N ARG A 52 -7.78 -6.42 -3.26
CA ARG A 52 -8.39 -7.58 -2.62
C ARG A 52 -9.32 -7.13 -1.49
N ASP A 53 -8.91 -6.15 -0.69
CA ASP A 53 -9.74 -5.61 0.39
C ASP A 53 -11.03 -5.01 -0.16
N ILE A 54 -10.94 -4.26 -1.26
CA ILE A 54 -12.11 -3.66 -1.89
C ILE A 54 -13.06 -4.74 -2.40
N LYS A 55 -12.52 -5.74 -3.12
CA LYS A 55 -13.32 -6.85 -3.65
C LYS A 55 -13.97 -7.65 -2.54
N LYS A 56 -13.24 -7.90 -1.47
CA LYS A 56 -13.72 -8.66 -0.33
C LYS A 56 -14.88 -7.94 0.36
N PHE A 57 -14.78 -6.61 0.46
CA PHE A 57 -15.82 -5.79 1.06
C PHE A 57 -17.11 -5.80 0.22
N ALA A 58 -16.97 -5.85 -1.10
CA ALA A 58 -18.10 -5.88 -2.03
C ALA A 58 -18.66 -7.29 -2.23
N SER A 59 -17.89 -8.35 -1.94
CA SER A 59 -18.19 -9.71 -2.33
C SER A 59 -19.41 -10.38 -1.69
N PRO A 60 -19.92 -9.96 -0.51
CA PRO A 60 -21.12 -10.63 0.05
C PRO A 60 -22.31 -10.64 -0.90
N PHE A 61 -22.32 -9.74 -1.88
CA PHE A 61 -23.42 -9.61 -2.82
C PHE A 61 -23.10 -10.08 -4.24
N ALA A 62 -21.90 -10.64 -4.42
CA ALA A 62 -21.48 -11.12 -5.73
C ALA A 62 -22.43 -12.21 -6.22
N GLY A 63 -22.91 -12.08 -7.46
CA GLY A 63 -23.82 -13.04 -8.07
C GLY A 63 -25.28 -12.86 -7.69
N SER A 64 -25.62 -11.88 -6.89
CA SER A 64 -27.02 -11.58 -6.51
C SER A 64 -27.55 -10.41 -7.32
N GLY A 65 -28.89 -10.29 -7.38
CA GLY A 65 -29.53 -9.14 -8.04
C GLY A 65 -29.29 -7.83 -7.31
N LEU A 66 -28.79 -7.86 -6.09
CA LEU A 66 -28.51 -6.69 -5.28
C LEU A 66 -27.10 -6.16 -5.49
N GLU A 67 -26.27 -6.90 -6.17
CA GLU A 67 -24.85 -6.60 -6.38
C GLU A 67 -24.60 -5.17 -6.87
N THR A 68 -25.31 -4.76 -7.93
CA THR A 68 -25.09 -3.46 -8.55
C THR A 68 -25.36 -2.29 -7.59
N LEU A 69 -26.45 -2.37 -6.82
CA LEU A 69 -26.81 -1.32 -5.87
C LEU A 69 -25.81 -1.26 -4.71
N ASN A 70 -25.42 -2.42 -4.20
CA ASN A 70 -24.48 -2.49 -3.09
C ASN A 70 -23.08 -2.07 -3.52
N ASP A 71 -22.67 -2.42 -4.75
CA ASP A 71 -21.38 -2.01 -5.29
C ASP A 71 -21.28 -0.49 -5.38
N LYS A 72 -22.33 0.19 -5.86
CA LYS A 72 -22.33 1.64 -5.93
C LYS A 72 -22.24 2.29 -4.56
N ALA A 73 -23.00 1.80 -3.59
CA ALA A 73 -22.95 2.31 -2.24
C ALA A 73 -21.59 2.08 -1.59
N THR A 74 -21.05 0.87 -1.77
CA THR A 74 -19.75 0.50 -1.25
C THR A 74 -18.65 1.36 -1.86
N LEU A 75 -18.65 1.52 -3.19
CA LEU A 75 -17.63 2.26 -3.90
C LEU A 75 -17.60 3.74 -3.57
N SER A 76 -18.69 4.27 -3.00
CA SER A 76 -18.77 5.66 -2.54
C SER A 76 -18.15 5.87 -1.16
N LEU A 77 -17.86 4.79 -0.42
CA LEU A 77 -17.30 4.90 0.92
C LEU A 77 -15.84 5.38 0.85
N PRO A 78 -15.38 6.14 1.86
CA PRO A 78 -14.00 6.54 1.93
C PRO A 78 -13.10 5.36 2.31
N VAL A 79 -11.86 5.36 1.82
CA VAL A 79 -10.92 4.27 2.07
C VAL A 79 -10.64 4.06 3.56
N GLU A 80 -10.76 5.10 4.37
CA GLU A 80 -10.52 4.97 5.82
C GLU A 80 -11.43 3.97 6.51
N LYS A 81 -12.58 3.65 5.90
CA LYS A 81 -13.54 2.70 6.47
C LYS A 81 -13.05 1.26 6.39
N ILE A 82 -12.22 0.93 5.40
CA ILE A 82 -11.75 -0.46 5.21
C ILE A 82 -10.24 -0.62 5.17
N MET A 83 -9.47 0.47 5.16
CA MET A 83 -8.01 0.37 5.13
C MET A 83 -7.48 -0.30 6.38
N SER A 84 -6.35 -0.99 6.24
CA SER A 84 -5.63 -1.50 7.40
C SER A 84 -4.80 -0.37 7.99
N ARG A 85 -4.92 -0.16 9.29
CA ARG A 85 -4.14 0.85 10.02
C ARG A 85 -2.87 0.28 10.60
N GLU A 86 -2.81 -1.05 10.71
CA GLU A 86 -1.63 -1.75 11.20
C GLU A 86 -0.72 -2.09 10.02
N THR A 87 0.21 -1.19 9.72
CA THR A 87 1.14 -1.40 8.63
C THR A 87 2.52 -1.74 9.18
N VAL A 88 3.18 -2.69 8.51
CA VAL A 88 4.57 -3.00 8.81
C VAL A 88 5.42 -2.00 8.03
N THR A 89 6.25 -1.26 8.70
CA THR A 89 7.07 -0.19 8.11
C THR A 89 8.54 -0.38 8.44
N ILE A 90 9.39 0.42 7.83
CA ILE A 90 10.83 0.38 8.11
C ILE A 90 11.41 1.80 8.07
N ALA A 91 12.44 2.03 8.87
CA ALA A 91 13.17 3.29 8.87
C ALA A 91 14.11 3.36 7.66
N PRO A 92 14.38 4.56 7.13
CA PRO A 92 15.20 4.68 5.91
C PRO A 92 16.65 4.24 6.05
N GLN A 93 17.18 4.29 7.26
CA GLN A 93 18.59 3.90 7.51
C GLN A 93 18.78 2.41 7.73
N LYS A 94 17.71 1.63 7.78
CA LYS A 94 17.82 0.18 7.94
C LYS A 94 18.39 -0.46 6.68
N THR A 95 19.13 -1.55 6.85
CA THR A 95 19.83 -2.21 5.74
C THR A 95 18.85 -2.95 4.83
N VAL A 96 19.31 -3.24 3.60
CA VAL A 96 18.54 -4.07 2.67
C VAL A 96 18.25 -5.43 3.30
N LYS A 97 19.21 -6.00 4.03
CA LYS A 97 19.00 -7.26 4.74
C LYS A 97 17.84 -7.17 5.73
N ALA A 98 17.75 -6.06 6.47
CA ALA A 98 16.65 -5.84 7.41
C ALA A 98 15.32 -5.72 6.68
N CYS A 99 15.29 -5.08 5.50
CA CYS A 99 14.10 -5.02 4.67
C CYS A 99 13.64 -6.42 4.25
N ILE A 100 14.57 -7.22 3.78
CA ILE A 100 14.29 -8.61 3.36
C ILE A 100 13.70 -9.40 4.52
N ALA A 101 14.31 -9.29 5.70
CA ALA A 101 13.83 -10.00 6.89
C ALA A 101 12.39 -9.62 7.22
N LYS A 102 12.07 -8.32 7.17
CA LYS A 102 10.70 -7.85 7.45
C LYS A 102 9.68 -8.37 6.43
N LEU A 103 10.05 -8.36 5.16
CA LEU A 103 9.17 -8.87 4.11
C LEU A 103 8.87 -10.36 4.34
N ILE A 104 9.90 -11.14 4.63
CA ILE A 104 9.76 -12.59 4.86
C ILE A 104 8.96 -12.88 6.11
N GLU A 105 9.35 -12.26 7.23
CA GLU A 105 8.72 -12.51 8.54
C GLU A 105 7.24 -12.17 8.55
N ASN A 106 6.85 -11.14 7.82
CA ASN A 106 5.46 -10.67 7.79
C ASN A 106 4.69 -11.16 6.55
N ASN A 107 5.34 -11.91 5.68
CA ASN A 107 4.74 -12.46 4.46
C ASN A 107 4.08 -11.36 3.61
N ILE A 108 4.82 -10.30 3.37
CA ILE A 108 4.35 -9.14 2.59
C ILE A 108 5.30 -8.86 1.43
N ASN A 109 4.82 -8.13 0.43
CA ASN A 109 5.57 -7.82 -0.78
C ASN A 109 6.04 -6.36 -0.85
N SER A 110 5.59 -5.54 0.07
CA SER A 110 5.92 -4.12 0.08
C SER A 110 6.06 -3.62 1.49
N LEU A 111 6.92 -2.64 1.68
CA LEU A 111 7.31 -2.15 2.99
C LEU A 111 7.44 -0.63 2.91
N PRO A 112 6.46 0.10 3.46
CA PRO A 112 6.56 1.56 3.50
C PRO A 112 7.76 2.01 4.33
N VAL A 113 8.46 3.01 3.82
CA VAL A 113 9.62 3.61 4.50
C VAL A 113 9.14 4.91 5.12
N ILE A 114 9.23 5.01 6.43
CA ILE A 114 8.79 6.20 7.17
C ILE A 114 9.94 6.73 8.01
N ASP A 115 9.95 8.03 8.25
CA ASP A 115 10.93 8.64 9.14
C ASP A 115 10.42 8.64 10.58
N ASP A 116 11.19 9.27 11.47
CA ASP A 116 10.91 9.25 12.91
C ASP A 116 9.56 9.87 13.28
N ASP A 117 9.05 10.81 12.49
CA ASP A 117 7.78 11.46 12.77
C ASP A 117 6.60 10.81 12.04
N GLY A 118 6.85 9.70 11.34
CA GLY A 118 5.80 8.97 10.64
C GLY A 118 5.56 9.42 9.21
N SER A 119 6.33 10.37 8.69
CA SER A 119 6.19 10.84 7.32
C SER A 119 6.61 9.75 6.33
N LEU A 120 5.79 9.56 5.30
CA LEU A 120 6.05 8.56 4.27
C LEU A 120 7.12 9.07 3.32
N LEU A 121 8.23 8.34 3.23
CA LEU A 121 9.38 8.70 2.39
C LEU A 121 9.40 7.93 1.07
N GLY A 122 8.96 6.69 1.09
CA GLY A 122 9.02 5.83 -0.07
C GLY A 122 8.49 4.44 0.25
N ILE A 123 8.73 3.51 -0.66
CA ILE A 123 8.32 2.11 -0.47
C ILE A 123 9.42 1.18 -1.00
N VAL A 124 9.68 0.12 -0.25
CA VAL A 124 10.57 -0.96 -0.70
C VAL A 124 9.69 -2.14 -1.07
N THR A 125 9.77 -2.57 -2.32
CA THR A 125 9.01 -3.71 -2.82
C THR A 125 9.93 -4.89 -3.10
N SER A 126 9.34 -6.07 -3.28
CA SER A 126 10.10 -7.24 -3.70
C SER A 126 10.86 -6.96 -5.00
N LYS A 127 10.26 -6.17 -5.90
CA LYS A 127 10.91 -5.78 -7.15
C LYS A 127 12.17 -4.95 -6.90
N ASN A 128 12.10 -3.98 -5.97
CA ASN A 128 13.27 -3.18 -5.60
C ASN A 128 14.40 -4.08 -5.11
N ILE A 129 14.07 -5.08 -4.29
CA ILE A 129 15.04 -6.05 -3.76
C ILE A 129 15.68 -6.84 -4.90
N LEU A 130 14.85 -7.36 -5.81
CA LEU A 130 15.34 -8.15 -6.94
C LEU A 130 16.24 -7.32 -7.86
N GLU A 131 15.85 -6.07 -8.12
CA GLU A 131 16.67 -5.17 -8.95
C GLU A 131 18.04 -4.90 -8.30
N TYR A 132 18.01 -4.67 -6.98
CA TYR A 132 19.25 -4.47 -6.23
C TYR A 132 20.16 -5.70 -6.31
N LEU A 133 19.58 -6.88 -6.03
CA LEU A 133 20.36 -8.13 -6.08
C LEU A 133 20.90 -8.42 -7.48
N HIS A 134 20.11 -8.13 -8.50
CA HIS A 134 20.55 -8.32 -9.89
C HIS A 134 21.81 -7.51 -10.21
N LYS A 135 21.88 -6.29 -9.71
CA LYS A 135 23.07 -5.43 -9.91
C LYS A 135 24.28 -5.93 -9.13
N GLU A 136 24.05 -6.53 -7.96
CA GLU A 136 25.14 -6.99 -7.09
C GLU A 136 25.67 -8.37 -7.47
N LEU A 137 24.86 -9.16 -8.18
CA LEU A 137 25.27 -10.47 -8.65
C LEU A 137 25.93 -10.38 -10.03
#